data_bbfe6a3f583537d4fbaa9fd42dc55b71
#
_entry.id   bbfe6a3f583537d4fbaa9fd42dc55b71
#
_cell.length_a   1.000
_cell.length_b   1.000
_cell.length_c   1.000
_cell.angle_alpha   90.00
_cell.angle_beta   90.00
_cell.angle_gamma   90.00
#
_symmetry.space_group_name_H-M   'P 1'
#
loop_
_entity.id
_entity.type
_entity.pdbx_description
1 polymer ?
#
loop_
_entity_poly.entity_id
_entity_poly.type
_entity_poly.pdbx_seq_one_letter_code
_entity_poly.pdbx_strand_id
1 'polypeptide(L)'
;MAHAFAIRDVRRRLEESNGGYEIVHRSPRLEIGVYVLVAPQADTQQPHDDDEAYVVLSGRGTLDVAGTSFAVTEGDALFVEAGAEHRFTGYESLSVLVIFTRAD
;
A
#
# COMPACT_ATOMS: atom_id res chain seq x y z
N MET A 1 19.24 -16.38 -2.77
CA MET A 1 19.44 -15.24 -3.69
C MET A 1 18.73 -14.02 -3.14
N ALA A 2 19.33 -12.85 -3.29
CA ALA A 2 18.77 -11.61 -2.75
C ALA A 2 18.59 -10.58 -3.87
N HIS A 3 17.61 -9.71 -3.70
CA HIS A 3 17.33 -8.63 -4.64
C HIS A 3 17.16 -7.32 -3.88
N ALA A 4 17.52 -6.23 -4.52
CA ALA A 4 17.29 -4.89 -4.01
C ALA A 4 16.42 -4.13 -4.99
N PHE A 5 15.49 -3.33 -4.48
CA PHE A 5 14.53 -2.59 -5.30
C PHE A 5 14.64 -1.10 -5.00
N ALA A 6 14.66 -0.29 -6.05
CA ALA A 6 14.71 1.16 -5.93
C ALA A 6 13.28 1.69 -5.71
N ILE A 7 12.77 1.54 -4.50
CA ILE A 7 11.38 1.91 -4.16
C ILE A 7 11.11 3.40 -4.43
N ARG A 8 12.09 4.26 -4.17
CA ARG A 8 11.98 5.70 -4.46
C ARG A 8 11.69 5.97 -5.94
N ASP A 9 12.34 5.23 -6.84
CA ASP A 9 12.16 5.41 -8.28
C ASP A 9 10.79 4.91 -8.74
N VAL A 10 10.34 3.78 -8.20
CA VAL A 10 9.00 3.25 -8.47
C VAL A 10 7.93 4.23 -8.01
N ARG A 11 8.06 4.75 -6.79
CA ARG A 11 7.15 5.75 -6.26
C ARG A 11 7.09 6.99 -7.16
N ARG A 12 8.24 7.49 -7.58
CA ARG A 12 8.32 8.68 -8.43
C ARG A 12 7.58 8.45 -9.76
N ARG A 13 7.80 7.31 -10.40
CA ARG A 13 7.11 7.01 -11.66
C ARG A 13 5.59 6.97 -11.47
N LEU A 14 5.13 6.36 -10.39
CA LEU A 14 3.70 6.27 -10.11
C LEU A 14 3.10 7.64 -9.78
N GLU A 15 3.83 8.49 -9.04
CA GLU A 15 3.39 9.86 -8.78
C GLU A 15 3.28 10.65 -10.08
N GLU A 16 4.24 10.53 -10.97
CA GLU A 16 4.23 11.21 -12.27
C GLU A 16 3.11 10.72 -13.17
N SER A 17 2.72 9.46 -13.05
CA SER A 17 1.60 8.89 -13.81
C SER A 17 0.25 9.04 -13.10
N ASN A 18 0.19 9.87 -12.07
CA ASN A 18 -1.02 10.21 -11.33
C ASN A 18 -1.58 9.05 -10.50
N GLY A 19 -0.70 8.21 -9.97
CA GLY A 19 -1.05 7.11 -9.08
C GLY A 19 -1.03 5.75 -9.75
N GLY A 20 -1.18 4.72 -8.96
CA GLY A 20 -1.22 3.33 -9.42
C GLY A 20 -0.51 2.38 -8.46
N TYR A 21 -0.49 1.14 -8.86
CA TYR A 21 0.16 0.07 -8.09
C TYR A 21 1.15 -0.67 -8.97
N GLU A 22 2.36 -0.87 -8.47
CA GLU A 22 3.39 -1.64 -9.18
C GLU A 22 3.95 -2.71 -8.26
N ILE A 23 3.93 -3.96 -8.72
CA ILE A 23 4.54 -5.08 -8.01
C ILE A 23 6.04 -5.06 -8.32
N VAL A 24 6.87 -4.98 -7.28
CA VAL A 24 8.33 -4.99 -7.44
C VAL A 24 8.92 -6.37 -7.19
N HIS A 25 8.21 -7.21 -6.43
CA HIS A 25 8.64 -8.59 -6.16
C HIS A 25 7.44 -9.49 -5.94
N ARG A 26 7.48 -10.67 -6.51
CA ARG A 26 6.50 -11.71 -6.24
C ARG A 26 7.20 -13.07 -6.19
N SER A 27 6.97 -13.78 -5.11
CA SER A 27 7.43 -15.15 -4.91
C SER A 27 6.28 -15.95 -4.31
N PRO A 28 6.43 -17.28 -4.12
CA PRO A 28 5.31 -18.09 -3.60
C PRO A 28 4.73 -17.64 -2.27
N ARG A 29 5.53 -16.98 -1.42
CA ARG A 29 5.09 -16.60 -0.07
C ARG A 29 5.04 -15.10 0.18
N LEU A 30 5.49 -14.29 -0.76
CA LEU A 30 5.65 -12.85 -0.52
C LEU A 30 5.42 -12.05 -1.78
N GLU A 31 4.67 -10.98 -1.64
CA GLU A 31 4.54 -9.96 -2.68
C GLU A 31 4.89 -8.61 -2.08
N ILE A 32 5.70 -7.84 -2.79
CA ILE A 32 6.04 -6.47 -2.39
C ILE A 32 5.64 -5.55 -3.54
N GLY A 33 4.92 -4.50 -3.22
CA GLY A 33 4.47 -3.52 -4.20
C GLY A 33 4.56 -2.09 -3.67
N VAL A 34 4.39 -1.15 -4.57
CA VAL A 34 4.28 0.27 -4.23
C VAL A 34 2.93 0.75 -4.72
N TYR A 35 2.16 1.38 -3.84
CA TYR A 35 0.84 1.90 -4.13
C TYR A 35 0.84 3.40 -3.92
N VAL A 36 0.49 4.14 -4.97
CA VAL A 36 0.42 5.60 -4.92
C VAL A 36 -1.00 6.02 -5.21
N LEU A 37 -1.57 6.79 -4.29
CA LEU A 37 -2.93 7.30 -4.38
C LEU A 37 -2.88 8.83 -4.50
N VAL A 38 -3.54 9.35 -5.53
CA VAL A 38 -3.57 10.79 -5.80
C VAL A 38 -5.03 11.24 -5.93
N ALA A 39 -5.45 12.18 -5.09
CA ALA A 39 -6.80 12.73 -5.13
C ALA A 39 -7.07 13.40 -6.48
N PRO A 40 -8.31 13.36 -7.00
CA PRO A 40 -9.52 12.86 -6.36
C PRO A 40 -9.79 11.38 -6.54
N GLN A 41 -8.85 10.60 -7.06
CA GLN A 41 -9.04 9.18 -7.26
C GLN A 41 -9.24 8.46 -5.92
N ALA A 42 -10.26 7.62 -5.84
CA ALA A 42 -10.55 6.86 -4.65
C ALA A 42 -9.72 5.56 -4.63
N ASP A 43 -9.45 5.07 -3.43
CA ASP A 43 -8.90 3.74 -3.24
C ASP A 43 -10.01 2.73 -3.46
N THR A 44 -9.90 1.91 -4.50
CA THR A 44 -10.93 0.94 -4.90
C THR A 44 -10.52 -0.50 -4.63
N GLN A 45 -9.50 -0.71 -3.81
CA GLN A 45 -9.03 -2.06 -3.52
C GLN A 45 -10.09 -2.92 -2.84
N GLN A 46 -10.01 -4.22 -3.12
CA GLN A 46 -10.90 -5.22 -2.55
C GLN A 46 -10.18 -5.96 -1.41
N PRO A 47 -10.95 -6.59 -0.48
CA PRO A 47 -10.34 -7.43 0.54
C PRO A 47 -9.48 -8.53 -0.07
N HIS A 48 -8.37 -8.86 0.59
CA HIS A 48 -7.42 -9.87 0.14
C HIS A 48 -7.46 -11.08 1.06
N ASP A 49 -7.13 -12.24 0.50
CA ASP A 49 -7.05 -13.49 1.26
C ASP A 49 -5.75 -13.62 2.05
N ASP A 50 -4.82 -12.70 1.86
CA ASP A 50 -3.51 -12.69 2.50
C ASP A 50 -3.45 -11.61 3.58
N ASP A 51 -2.64 -11.82 4.60
CA ASP A 51 -2.28 -10.75 5.53
C ASP A 51 -1.46 -9.70 4.80
N GLU A 52 -1.62 -8.46 5.19
CA GLU A 52 -1.02 -7.33 4.51
C GLU A 52 -0.40 -6.36 5.50
N ALA A 53 0.79 -5.86 5.17
CA ALA A 53 1.41 -4.78 5.91
C ALA A 53 1.65 -3.59 4.98
N TYR A 54 1.45 -2.39 5.49
CA TYR A 54 1.76 -1.15 4.82
C TYR A 54 2.85 -0.40 5.57
N VAL A 55 3.74 0.23 4.83
CA VAL A 55 4.64 1.24 5.38
C VAL A 55 4.42 2.51 4.58
N VAL A 56 4.07 3.60 5.26
CA VAL A 56 3.81 4.88 4.59
C VAL A 56 5.15 5.49 4.18
N LEU A 57 5.34 5.67 2.87
CA LEU A 57 6.56 6.21 2.28
C LEU A 57 6.54 7.73 2.24
N SER A 58 5.37 8.32 1.96
CA SER A 58 5.20 9.77 1.92
C SER A 58 3.73 10.12 1.99
N GLY A 59 3.46 11.35 2.42
CA GLY A 59 2.10 11.85 2.53
C GLY A 59 1.40 11.45 3.82
N ARG A 60 0.10 11.67 3.85
CA ARG A 60 -0.75 11.34 5.00
C ARG A 60 -2.18 11.10 4.54
N GLY A 61 -2.93 10.43 5.38
CA GLY A 61 -4.33 10.13 5.12
C GLY A 61 -4.92 9.35 6.27
N THR A 62 -5.96 8.58 5.97
CA THR A 62 -6.62 7.71 6.94
C THR A 62 -6.74 6.32 6.34
N LEU A 63 -6.48 5.30 7.13
CA LEU A 63 -6.79 3.91 6.74
C LEU A 63 -8.02 3.47 7.53
N ASP A 64 -9.09 3.15 6.82
CA ASP A 64 -10.30 2.60 7.39
C ASP A 64 -10.26 1.08 7.26
N VAL A 65 -10.34 0.37 8.40
CA VAL A 65 -10.30 -1.09 8.43
C VAL A 65 -11.49 -1.58 9.24
N ALA A 66 -12.43 -2.26 8.58
CA ALA A 66 -13.60 -2.86 9.22
C ALA A 66 -14.30 -1.92 10.19
N GLY A 67 -14.47 -0.65 9.82
CA GLY A 67 -15.16 0.36 10.62
C GLY A 67 -14.29 1.13 11.61
N THR A 68 -13.00 0.80 11.72
CA THR A 68 -12.06 1.54 12.57
C THR A 68 -11.15 2.38 11.67
N SER A 69 -10.94 3.65 12.03
CA SER A 69 -10.12 4.57 11.25
C SER A 69 -8.81 4.86 11.96
N PHE A 70 -7.72 4.79 11.20
CA PHE A 70 -6.37 5.09 11.68
C PHE A 70 -5.78 6.25 10.88
N ALA A 71 -5.39 7.33 11.55
CA ALA A 71 -4.63 8.40 10.90
C ALA A 71 -3.23 7.88 10.61
N VAL A 72 -2.76 8.09 9.38
CA VAL A 72 -1.45 7.59 8.95
C VAL A 72 -0.62 8.71 8.36
N THR A 73 0.68 8.65 8.58
CA THR A 73 1.65 9.60 8.06
C THR A 73 2.97 8.90 7.76
N GLU A 74 3.87 9.59 7.07
CA GLU A 74 5.17 9.05 6.69
C GLU A 74 5.88 8.35 7.85
N GLY A 75 6.36 7.14 7.60
CA GLY A 75 7.06 6.32 8.58
C GLY A 75 6.17 5.38 9.37
N ASP A 76 4.85 5.52 9.30
CA ASP A 76 3.93 4.61 9.99
C ASP A 76 3.87 3.25 9.29
N ALA A 77 3.71 2.21 10.09
CA ALA A 77 3.43 0.87 9.59
C ALA A 77 2.05 0.42 10.09
N LEU A 78 1.33 -0.30 9.25
CA LEU A 78 0.00 -0.80 9.56
C LEU A 78 -0.11 -2.25 9.16
N PHE A 79 -0.93 -2.99 9.89
CA PHE A 79 -1.22 -4.38 9.57
C PHE A 79 -2.72 -4.52 9.29
N VAL A 80 -3.04 -5.25 8.24
CA VAL A 80 -4.42 -5.59 7.88
C VAL A 80 -4.52 -7.10 7.75
N GLU A 81 -5.39 -7.69 8.56
CA GLU A 81 -5.65 -9.11 8.58
C GLU A 81 -6.33 -9.55 7.29
N ALA A 82 -6.03 -10.77 6.85
CA ALA A 82 -6.68 -11.40 5.69
C ALA A 82 -8.20 -11.30 5.78
N GLY A 83 -8.83 -10.92 4.68
CA GLY A 83 -10.29 -10.82 4.58
C GLY A 83 -10.91 -9.55 5.12
N ALA A 84 -10.15 -8.69 5.80
CA ALA A 84 -10.70 -7.45 6.34
C ALA A 84 -10.90 -6.41 5.24
N GLU A 85 -12.08 -5.80 5.22
CA GLU A 85 -12.32 -4.67 4.31
C GLU A 85 -11.50 -3.47 4.77
N HIS A 86 -10.83 -2.82 3.83
CA HIS A 86 -9.99 -1.69 4.14
C HIS A 86 -9.82 -0.78 2.94
N ARG A 87 -9.61 0.51 3.21
CA ARG A 87 -9.29 1.50 2.18
C ARG A 87 -8.67 2.73 2.79
N PHE A 88 -7.84 3.39 2.00
CA PHE A 88 -7.31 4.70 2.37
C PHE A 88 -8.28 5.80 1.94
N THR A 89 -8.42 6.82 2.77
CA THR A 89 -9.24 8.00 2.51
C THR A 89 -8.52 9.26 3.00
N GLY A 90 -9.05 10.44 2.69
CA GLY A 90 -8.57 11.70 3.25
C GLY A 90 -7.17 12.11 2.83
N TYR A 91 -6.65 11.58 1.74
CA TYR A 91 -5.32 11.92 1.23
C TYR A 91 -5.41 12.93 0.08
N GLU A 92 -4.34 13.70 -0.11
CA GLU A 92 -4.10 14.43 -1.35
C GLU A 92 -3.17 13.61 -2.23
N SER A 93 -2.05 13.16 -1.67
CA SER A 93 -1.12 12.23 -2.28
C SER A 93 -0.55 11.35 -1.17
N LEU A 94 -0.65 10.05 -1.34
CA LEU A 94 -0.21 9.08 -0.34
C LEU A 94 0.51 7.95 -1.05
N SER A 95 1.73 7.64 -0.60
CA SER A 95 2.52 6.54 -1.16
C SER A 95 2.82 5.54 -0.07
N VAL A 96 2.54 4.27 -0.33
CA VAL A 96 2.77 3.19 0.63
C VAL A 96 3.53 2.03 0.00
N LEU A 97 4.40 1.43 0.80
CA LEU A 97 4.98 0.13 0.49
C LEU A 97 3.99 -0.92 0.96
N VAL A 98 3.67 -1.87 0.10
CA VAL A 98 2.68 -2.91 0.38
C VAL A 98 3.40 -4.24 0.44
N ILE A 99 3.16 -5.00 1.50
CA ILE A 99 3.74 -6.33 1.68
C ILE A 99 2.60 -7.31 1.95
N PHE A 100 2.43 -8.29 1.05
CA PHE A 100 1.49 -9.38 1.25
C PHE A 100 2.25 -10.64 1.62
N THR A 101 1.81 -11.31 2.68
CA THR A 101 2.30 -12.64 3.00
C THR A 101 1.34 -13.64 2.34
N ARG A 102 1.83 -14.39 1.39
CA ARG A 102 1.00 -15.31 0.63
C ARG A 102 0.92 -16.65 1.34
N ALA A 103 -0.31 -17.14 1.52
CA ALA A 103 -0.52 -18.47 2.06
C ALA A 103 -0.18 -19.52 1.02
N ASP A 104 0.33 -20.65 1.47
CA ASP A 104 0.59 -21.80 0.60
C ASP A 104 -0.71 -22.49 0.19
#